data_01e27fde559941f9d1fa55890561724f
#
_entry.id   01e27fde559941f9d1fa55890561724f
#
_cell.length_a   1.000
_cell.length_b   1.000
_cell.length_c   1.000
_cell.angle_alpha   90.00
_cell.angle_beta   90.00
_cell.angle_gamma   90.00
#
_symmetry.space_group_name_H-M   'P 1'
#
loop_
_entity.id
_entity.type
_entity.pdbx_description
1 polymer ?
#
loop_
_entity_poly.entity_id
_entity_poly.type
_entity_poly.pdbx_seq_one_letter_code
_entity_poly.pdbx_strand_id
1 'polypeptide(L)'
;MLAKGPPKKDKNGNIMKDKSGKVVHEPYVIKVLNTINFSKSLHYNPFAYIRSEKDILKLVTTIIVNTKGEGEKASEDFWVKAEKLLYTALIAFIWYEGDEEEKNLNTLLDLLNESETREEDETYQNPVDMMFQELEERDPQHFAVRQYKKYKMAAGKTAKSILISCGARLAPFDSAATRCRIQTLRGIFLQRGKSDGKAIAFLTDIPRSGMTG
;
A
#
# COMPACT_ATOMS: atom_id res chain seq x y z
N MET A 1 5.01 30.31 6.80
CA MET A 1 4.58 30.24 8.22
C MET A 1 3.47 29.23 8.34
N LEU A 2 3.67 28.14 9.05
CA LEU A 2 2.58 27.22 9.37
C LEU A 2 1.59 27.93 10.29
N ALA A 3 0.31 27.91 9.92
CA ALA A 3 -0.74 28.51 10.72
C ALA A 3 -0.73 27.89 12.14
N LYS A 4 -1.06 28.70 13.13
CA LYS A 4 -1.26 28.21 14.50
C LYS A 4 -2.36 27.15 14.46
N GLY A 5 -2.17 26.06 15.20
CA GLY A 5 -3.17 25.00 15.31
C GLY A 5 -4.53 25.50 15.85
N PRO A 6 -5.51 24.61 15.97
CA PRO A 6 -6.83 24.97 16.48
C PRO A 6 -6.75 25.48 17.91
N PRO A 7 -7.71 26.32 18.35
CA PRO A 7 -7.80 26.75 19.74
C PRO A 7 -7.94 25.53 20.66
N LYS A 8 -7.13 25.46 21.69
CA LYS A 8 -7.26 24.44 22.72
C LYS A 8 -8.54 24.68 23.52
N LYS A 9 -9.32 23.61 23.75
CA LYS A 9 -10.55 23.66 24.51
C LYS A 9 -10.38 22.96 25.85
N ASP A 10 -11.04 23.44 26.87
CA ASP A 10 -11.13 22.78 28.16
C ASP A 10 -12.11 21.60 28.13
N LYS A 11 -12.28 20.91 29.26
CA LYS A 11 -13.21 19.76 29.39
C LYS A 11 -14.68 20.12 29.13
N ASN A 12 -15.02 21.42 29.21
CA ASN A 12 -16.38 21.95 29.00
C ASN A 12 -16.56 22.53 27.58
N GLY A 13 -15.55 22.42 26.71
CA GLY A 13 -15.59 22.92 25.33
C GLY A 13 -15.23 24.42 25.17
N ASN A 14 -14.86 25.14 26.24
CA ASN A 14 -14.49 26.54 26.18
C ASN A 14 -13.06 26.72 25.69
N ILE A 15 -12.80 27.81 24.94
CA ILE A 15 -11.47 28.14 24.44
C ILE A 15 -10.56 28.56 25.60
N MET A 16 -9.44 27.85 25.74
CA MET A 16 -8.42 28.16 26.74
C MET A 16 -7.64 29.41 26.36
N LYS A 17 -7.45 30.31 27.34
CA LYS A 17 -6.59 31.50 27.22
C LYS A 17 -5.45 31.40 28.23
N ASP A 18 -4.29 31.91 27.86
CA ASP A 18 -3.15 32.04 28.75
C ASP A 18 -3.36 33.18 29.77
N LYS A 19 -2.39 33.39 30.67
CA LYS A 19 -2.42 34.44 31.70
C LYS A 19 -2.47 35.86 31.12
N SER A 20 -2.16 36.02 29.84
CA SER A 20 -2.21 37.31 29.12
C SER A 20 -3.51 37.49 28.32
N GLY A 21 -4.47 36.57 28.44
CA GLY A 21 -5.74 36.59 27.70
C GLY A 21 -5.64 36.11 26.26
N LYS A 22 -4.47 35.64 25.81
CA LYS A 22 -4.25 35.12 24.45
C LYS A 22 -4.72 33.70 24.32
N VAL A 23 -5.37 33.39 23.20
CA VAL A 23 -5.85 32.01 22.90
C VAL A 23 -4.67 31.04 22.82
N VAL A 24 -4.74 29.98 23.62
CA VAL A 24 -3.81 28.84 23.56
C VAL A 24 -4.20 27.96 22.40
N HIS A 25 -3.25 27.61 21.54
CA HIS A 25 -3.45 26.75 20.39
C HIS A 25 -2.79 25.38 20.61
N GLU A 26 -3.44 24.31 20.15
CA GLU A 26 -2.78 23.02 20.07
C GLU A 26 -1.84 23.00 18.86
N PRO A 27 -0.56 22.59 19.02
CA PRO A 27 0.34 22.50 17.89
C PRO A 27 -0.14 21.42 16.93
N TYR A 28 -0.03 21.69 15.63
CA TYR A 28 -0.23 20.64 14.63
C TYR A 28 0.87 19.58 14.74
N VAL A 29 0.46 18.31 14.70
CA VAL A 29 1.40 17.21 14.50
C VAL A 29 1.69 17.13 13.01
N ILE A 30 2.87 17.58 12.59
CA ILE A 30 3.29 17.58 11.20
C ILE A 30 3.90 16.21 10.90
N LYS A 31 3.33 15.50 9.92
CA LYS A 31 3.87 14.26 9.39
C LYS A 31 4.39 14.51 7.98
N VAL A 32 5.66 14.20 7.74
CA VAL A 32 6.30 14.46 6.45
C VAL A 32 6.50 13.13 5.72
N LEU A 33 5.93 12.98 4.53
CA LEU A 33 6.30 11.95 3.57
C LEU A 33 7.24 12.61 2.55
N ASN A 34 8.52 12.32 2.66
CA ASN A 34 9.54 12.87 1.77
C ASN A 34 10.00 11.79 0.80
N THR A 35 9.61 11.90 -0.46
CA THR A 35 9.94 10.94 -1.52
C THR A 35 11.30 11.19 -2.16
N ILE A 36 11.93 12.34 -1.90
CA ILE A 36 13.26 12.70 -2.41
C ILE A 36 14.34 12.27 -1.41
N ASN A 37 14.15 12.61 -0.13
CA ASN A 37 15.07 12.21 0.93
C ASN A 37 14.35 11.30 1.93
N PHE A 38 14.41 10.02 1.66
CA PHE A 38 13.77 9.01 2.50
C PHE A 38 14.28 9.01 3.95
N SER A 39 15.51 9.48 4.24
CA SER A 39 16.00 9.55 5.61
C SER A 39 15.22 10.54 6.48
N LYS A 40 14.55 11.50 5.86
CA LYS A 40 13.70 12.53 6.50
C LYS A 40 12.20 12.24 6.33
N SER A 41 11.86 11.09 5.78
CA SER A 41 10.46 10.69 5.55
C SER A 41 9.94 9.87 6.71
N LEU A 42 8.66 10.03 6.97
CA LEU A 42 7.94 9.05 7.77
C LEU A 42 7.78 7.74 7.00
N HIS A 43 7.70 6.66 7.73
CA HIS A 43 7.40 5.35 7.19
C HIS A 43 5.90 5.24 6.92
N TYR A 44 5.51 4.54 5.87
CA TYR A 44 4.13 4.34 5.49
C TYR A 44 3.88 2.88 5.12
N ASN A 45 2.92 2.25 5.78
CA ASN A 45 2.49 0.90 5.46
C ASN A 45 0.99 0.92 5.07
N PRO A 46 0.63 0.66 3.82
CA PRO A 46 -0.75 0.66 3.39
C PRO A 46 -1.59 -0.45 4.03
N PHE A 47 -0.99 -1.57 4.44
CA PHE A 47 -1.70 -2.66 5.12
C PHE A 47 -2.32 -2.23 6.45
N ALA A 48 -1.72 -1.26 7.15
CA ALA A 48 -2.28 -0.71 8.38
C ALA A 48 -3.67 -0.08 8.23
N TYR A 49 -4.11 0.17 7.00
CA TYR A 49 -5.42 0.77 6.67
C TYR A 49 -6.44 -0.24 6.20
N ILE A 50 -6.08 -1.50 6.01
CA ILE A 50 -6.98 -2.57 5.61
C ILE A 50 -7.78 -3.01 6.85
N ARG A 51 -9.10 -2.92 6.74
CA ARG A 51 -10.05 -3.38 7.77
C ARG A 51 -11.10 -4.34 7.21
N SER A 52 -11.15 -4.47 5.89
CA SER A 52 -12.14 -5.28 5.19
C SER A 52 -11.63 -5.63 3.79
N GLU A 53 -12.26 -6.62 3.15
CA GLU A 53 -12.00 -6.98 1.75
C GLU A 53 -12.16 -5.78 0.79
N LYS A 54 -13.09 -4.84 1.10
CA LYS A 54 -13.25 -3.60 0.33
C LYS A 54 -11.99 -2.74 0.34
N ASP A 55 -11.26 -2.72 1.45
CA ASP A 55 -10.04 -1.94 1.56
C ASP A 55 -8.89 -2.61 0.84
N ILE A 56 -8.85 -3.95 0.79
CA ILE A 56 -7.95 -4.71 -0.08
C ILE A 56 -8.17 -4.29 -1.54
N LEU A 57 -9.41 -4.31 -2.01
CA LEU A 57 -9.75 -3.91 -3.39
C LEU A 57 -9.40 -2.45 -3.70
N LYS A 58 -9.53 -1.55 -2.71
CA LYS A 58 -9.09 -0.15 -2.86
C LYS A 58 -7.58 -0.04 -2.96
N LEU A 59 -6.83 -0.78 -2.12
CA LEU A 59 -5.37 -0.80 -2.17
C LEU A 59 -4.89 -1.30 -3.54
N VAL A 60 -5.42 -2.43 -4.00
CA VAL A 60 -5.12 -2.98 -5.33
C VAL A 60 -5.40 -1.96 -6.44
N THR A 61 -6.58 -1.34 -6.40
CA THR A 61 -6.94 -0.32 -7.40
C THR A 61 -5.99 0.88 -7.33
N THR A 62 -5.59 1.30 -6.14
CA THR A 62 -4.65 2.41 -5.95
C THR A 62 -3.26 2.08 -6.50
N ILE A 63 -2.76 0.87 -6.27
CA ILE A 63 -1.49 0.40 -6.85
C ILE A 63 -1.57 0.50 -8.38
N ILE A 64 -2.59 -0.09 -8.99
CA ILE A 64 -2.71 -0.15 -10.45
C ILE A 64 -2.87 1.25 -11.06
N VAL A 65 -3.74 2.10 -10.50
CA VAL A 65 -3.99 3.45 -11.04
C VAL A 65 -2.75 4.34 -10.95
N ASN A 66 -2.01 4.26 -9.86
CA ASN A 66 -0.84 5.12 -9.64
C ASN A 66 0.46 4.59 -10.30
N THR A 67 0.44 3.38 -10.85
CA THR A 67 1.59 2.78 -11.54
C THR A 67 1.34 2.58 -13.03
N LYS A 68 0.30 3.19 -13.58
CA LYS A 68 0.06 3.22 -15.04
C LYS A 68 1.16 4.03 -15.71
N GLY A 69 1.73 3.45 -16.79
CA GLY A 69 2.62 4.17 -17.71
C GLY A 69 1.87 5.20 -18.54
N GLU A 70 2.58 6.25 -19.00
CA GLU A 70 2.02 7.19 -19.99
C GLU A 70 1.73 6.44 -21.30
N GLY A 71 0.47 6.43 -21.75
CA GLY A 71 0.07 5.83 -23.02
C GLY A 71 -0.63 4.48 -22.94
N GLU A 72 -0.86 3.93 -21.77
CA GLU A 72 -1.69 2.71 -21.59
C GLU A 72 -3.14 2.97 -22.01
N LYS A 73 -3.53 2.47 -23.21
CA LYS A 73 -4.88 2.59 -23.79
C LYS A 73 -5.78 1.40 -23.42
N ALA A 74 -7.06 1.54 -23.72
CA ALA A 74 -8.16 0.64 -23.31
C ALA A 74 -8.07 -0.85 -23.76
N SER A 75 -7.08 -1.28 -24.54
CA SER A 75 -6.86 -2.70 -24.86
C SER A 75 -6.33 -3.54 -23.68
N GLU A 76 -6.10 -2.89 -22.56
CA GLU A 76 -5.48 -3.40 -21.33
C GLU A 76 -6.47 -4.02 -20.36
N ASP A 77 -7.75 -4.05 -20.66
CA ASP A 77 -8.79 -4.45 -19.69
C ASP A 77 -8.56 -5.89 -19.16
N PHE A 78 -8.11 -6.80 -20.05
CA PHE A 78 -7.80 -8.18 -19.64
C PHE A 78 -6.60 -8.26 -18.69
N TRP A 79 -5.48 -7.63 -19.04
CA TRP A 79 -4.25 -7.66 -18.25
C TRP A 79 -4.45 -7.02 -16.87
N VAL A 80 -5.06 -5.84 -16.86
CA VAL A 80 -5.39 -5.12 -15.61
C VAL A 80 -6.33 -5.94 -14.72
N LYS A 81 -7.32 -6.64 -15.30
CA LYS A 81 -8.20 -7.53 -14.55
C LYS A 81 -7.44 -8.71 -13.95
N ALA A 82 -6.54 -9.32 -14.72
CA ALA A 82 -5.73 -10.45 -14.26
C ALA A 82 -4.73 -10.02 -13.16
N GLU A 83 -4.04 -8.88 -13.34
CA GLU A 83 -3.19 -8.28 -12.31
C GLU A 83 -3.98 -8.02 -11.02
N LYS A 84 -5.21 -7.48 -11.14
CA LYS A 84 -6.08 -7.25 -9.97
C LYS A 84 -6.39 -8.53 -9.23
N LEU A 85 -6.64 -9.63 -9.93
CA LEU A 85 -6.91 -10.91 -9.30
C LEU A 85 -5.70 -11.41 -8.50
N LEU A 86 -4.50 -11.35 -9.08
CA LEU A 86 -3.27 -11.78 -8.42
C LEU A 86 -2.98 -10.90 -7.21
N TYR A 87 -2.95 -9.57 -7.36
CA TYR A 87 -2.72 -8.67 -6.23
C TYR A 87 -3.77 -8.84 -5.13
N THR A 88 -5.05 -9.01 -5.50
CA THR A 88 -6.10 -9.22 -4.50
C THR A 88 -5.89 -10.51 -3.74
N ALA A 89 -5.50 -11.59 -4.43
CA ALA A 89 -5.21 -12.88 -3.80
C ALA A 89 -4.05 -12.76 -2.81
N LEU A 90 -2.90 -12.22 -3.26
CA LEU A 90 -1.69 -12.12 -2.42
C LEU A 90 -1.89 -11.16 -1.24
N ILE A 91 -2.47 -9.98 -1.46
CA ILE A 91 -2.72 -9.01 -0.39
C ILE A 91 -3.73 -9.57 0.63
N ALA A 92 -4.76 -10.28 0.16
CA ALA A 92 -5.71 -10.93 1.05
C ALA A 92 -5.04 -12.06 1.85
N PHE A 93 -4.20 -12.88 1.21
CA PHE A 93 -3.43 -13.91 1.90
C PHE A 93 -2.58 -13.32 3.03
N ILE A 94 -1.77 -12.29 2.74
CA ILE A 94 -0.94 -11.61 3.73
C ILE A 94 -1.80 -11.01 4.86
N TRP A 95 -2.95 -10.43 4.54
CA TRP A 95 -3.79 -9.76 5.54
C TRP A 95 -4.48 -10.72 6.49
N TYR A 96 -4.93 -11.88 5.99
CA TYR A 96 -5.63 -12.89 6.78
C TYR A 96 -4.69 -13.83 7.52
N GLU A 97 -3.64 -14.32 6.82
CA GLU A 97 -2.79 -15.41 7.29
C GLU A 97 -1.45 -14.95 7.83
N GLY A 98 -0.95 -13.78 7.38
CA GLY A 98 0.35 -13.25 7.80
C GLY A 98 0.33 -12.67 9.20
N ASP A 99 1.47 -12.78 9.87
CA ASP A 99 1.74 -12.09 11.13
C ASP A 99 1.77 -10.57 10.94
N GLU A 100 1.65 -9.81 12.03
CA GLU A 100 1.64 -8.34 11.97
C GLU A 100 2.91 -7.74 11.32
N GLU A 101 4.04 -8.42 11.44
CA GLU A 101 5.32 -8.01 10.83
C GLU A 101 5.37 -8.29 9.33
N GLU A 102 4.59 -9.25 8.86
CA GLU A 102 4.49 -9.65 7.46
C GLU A 102 3.47 -8.80 6.67
N LYS A 103 2.55 -8.12 7.35
CA LYS A 103 1.52 -7.27 6.72
C LYS A 103 2.12 -6.00 6.12
N ASN A 104 2.87 -6.14 5.04
CA ASN A 104 3.55 -5.04 4.36
C ASN A 104 3.80 -5.33 2.87
N LEU A 105 4.25 -4.31 2.11
CA LEU A 105 4.54 -4.43 0.69
C LEU A 105 5.78 -5.26 0.37
N ASN A 106 6.73 -5.43 1.32
CA ASN A 106 7.90 -6.28 1.06
C ASN A 106 7.48 -7.74 0.98
N THR A 107 6.62 -8.19 1.89
CA THR A 107 6.04 -9.54 1.84
C THR A 107 5.28 -9.77 0.52
N LEU A 108 4.56 -8.74 0.04
CA LEU A 108 3.91 -8.83 -1.27
C LEU A 108 4.92 -8.99 -2.41
N LEU A 109 6.04 -8.25 -2.39
CA LEU A 109 7.13 -8.39 -3.36
C LEU A 109 7.77 -9.78 -3.30
N ASP A 110 8.02 -10.27 -2.10
CA ASP A 110 8.62 -11.58 -1.89
C ASP A 110 7.71 -12.69 -2.41
N LEU A 111 6.41 -12.64 -2.11
CA LEU A 111 5.42 -13.59 -2.67
C LEU A 111 5.33 -13.52 -4.19
N LEU A 112 5.43 -12.32 -4.79
CA LEU A 112 5.46 -12.20 -6.26
C LEU A 112 6.70 -12.85 -6.85
N ASN A 113 7.86 -12.69 -6.23
CA ASN A 113 9.11 -13.32 -6.67
C ASN A 113 9.04 -14.85 -6.55
N GLU A 114 8.44 -15.36 -5.46
CA GLU A 114 8.26 -16.80 -5.23
C GLU A 114 7.12 -17.40 -6.11
N SER A 115 6.31 -16.56 -6.77
CA SER A 115 5.24 -17.00 -7.68
C SER A 115 5.75 -17.37 -9.07
N GLU A 116 7.05 -17.71 -9.22
CA GLU A 116 7.64 -18.05 -10.51
C GLU A 116 6.88 -19.19 -11.18
N THR A 117 6.62 -19.02 -12.49
CA THR A 117 5.94 -20.04 -13.32
C THR A 117 6.91 -20.59 -14.35
N ARG A 118 6.88 -21.92 -14.56
CA ARG A 118 7.64 -22.60 -15.62
C ARG A 118 6.74 -22.81 -16.84
N GLU A 119 7.17 -22.30 -17.99
CA GLU A 119 6.38 -22.37 -19.23
C GLU A 119 6.28 -23.81 -19.78
N GLU A 120 7.31 -24.62 -19.51
CA GLU A 120 7.45 -25.97 -20.06
C GLU A 120 6.86 -27.06 -19.17
N ASP A 121 6.47 -26.73 -17.95
CA ASP A 121 5.94 -27.69 -16.99
C ASP A 121 4.66 -27.14 -16.31
N GLU A 122 3.51 -27.52 -16.86
CA GLU A 122 2.21 -27.12 -16.32
C GLU A 122 1.90 -27.79 -14.97
N THR A 123 2.67 -28.80 -14.58
CA THR A 123 2.51 -29.49 -13.29
C THR A 123 3.37 -28.86 -12.19
N TYR A 124 4.24 -27.91 -12.55
CA TYR A 124 5.11 -27.25 -11.59
C TYR A 124 4.29 -26.40 -10.62
N GLN A 125 4.47 -26.69 -9.35
CA GLN A 125 3.92 -25.90 -8.24
C GLN A 125 5.03 -25.08 -7.60
N ASN A 126 4.87 -23.77 -7.59
CA ASN A 126 5.76 -22.87 -6.88
C ASN A 126 5.38 -22.79 -5.38
N PRO A 127 6.24 -22.22 -4.51
CA PRO A 127 5.96 -22.10 -3.08
C PRO A 127 4.62 -21.42 -2.76
N VAL A 128 4.23 -20.43 -3.53
CA VAL A 128 2.95 -19.70 -3.35
C VAL A 128 1.77 -20.59 -3.72
N ASP A 129 1.88 -21.41 -4.78
CA ASP A 129 0.85 -22.40 -5.12
C ASP A 129 0.61 -23.36 -3.94
N MET A 130 1.68 -23.82 -3.28
CA MET A 130 1.58 -24.73 -2.13
C MET A 130 0.89 -24.05 -0.94
N MET A 131 1.24 -22.80 -0.64
CA MET A 131 0.60 -22.01 0.42
C MET A 131 -0.91 -21.82 0.18
N PHE A 132 -1.30 -21.54 -1.06
CA PHE A 132 -2.71 -21.40 -1.43
C PHE A 132 -3.45 -22.73 -1.42
N GLN A 133 -2.78 -23.82 -1.78
CA GLN A 133 -3.36 -25.16 -1.69
C GLN A 133 -3.63 -25.54 -0.23
N GLU A 134 -2.70 -25.32 0.67
CA GLU A 134 -2.89 -25.57 2.11
C GLU A 134 -4.05 -24.74 2.67
N LEU A 135 -4.14 -23.46 2.29
CA LEU A 135 -5.25 -22.61 2.69
C LEU A 135 -6.58 -23.11 2.11
N GLU A 136 -6.60 -23.58 0.87
CA GLU A 136 -7.78 -24.15 0.23
C GLU A 136 -8.27 -25.43 0.93
N GLU A 137 -7.36 -26.31 1.33
CA GLU A 137 -7.71 -27.51 2.08
C GLU A 137 -8.38 -27.18 3.42
N ARG A 138 -7.96 -26.08 4.05
CA ARG A 138 -8.48 -25.60 5.32
C ARG A 138 -9.78 -24.81 5.18
N ASP A 139 -9.85 -23.91 4.20
CA ASP A 139 -11.03 -23.08 3.88
C ASP A 139 -11.19 -22.88 2.35
N PRO A 140 -11.93 -23.76 1.66
CA PRO A 140 -12.15 -23.64 0.21
C PRO A 140 -12.90 -22.37 -0.20
N GLN A 141 -13.61 -21.71 0.73
CA GLN A 141 -14.36 -20.48 0.47
C GLN A 141 -13.60 -19.22 0.84
N HIS A 142 -12.37 -19.35 1.31
CA HIS A 142 -11.52 -18.24 1.68
C HIS A 142 -11.40 -17.20 0.56
N PHE A 143 -11.50 -15.92 0.90
CA PHE A 143 -11.51 -14.86 -0.10
C PHE A 143 -10.26 -14.86 -0.98
N ALA A 144 -9.08 -15.02 -0.38
CA ALA A 144 -7.81 -15.09 -1.10
C ALA A 144 -7.76 -16.28 -2.08
N VAL A 145 -8.20 -17.47 -1.64
CA VAL A 145 -8.25 -18.69 -2.47
C VAL A 145 -9.13 -18.48 -3.69
N ARG A 146 -10.33 -17.92 -3.50
CA ARG A 146 -11.25 -17.64 -4.63
C ARG A 146 -10.65 -16.70 -5.67
N GLN A 147 -9.86 -15.70 -5.25
CA GLN A 147 -9.18 -14.80 -6.20
C GLN A 147 -8.01 -15.49 -6.89
N TYR A 148 -7.23 -16.26 -6.13
CA TYR A 148 -6.09 -17.01 -6.68
C TYR A 148 -6.51 -18.04 -7.73
N LYS A 149 -7.56 -18.80 -7.47
CA LYS A 149 -8.14 -19.74 -8.45
C LYS A 149 -8.51 -19.07 -9.76
N LYS A 150 -9.13 -17.89 -9.71
CA LYS A 150 -9.47 -17.12 -10.91
C LYS A 150 -8.21 -16.69 -11.68
N TYR A 151 -7.15 -16.28 -10.98
CA TYR A 151 -5.87 -15.97 -11.60
C TYR A 151 -5.25 -17.21 -12.25
N LYS A 152 -5.26 -18.35 -11.59
CA LYS A 152 -4.70 -19.62 -12.10
C LYS A 152 -5.45 -20.18 -13.31
N MET A 153 -6.63 -19.66 -13.65
CA MET A 153 -7.29 -19.97 -14.92
C MET A 153 -6.52 -19.43 -16.13
N ALA A 154 -5.62 -18.46 -15.91
CA ALA A 154 -4.68 -18.03 -16.94
C ALA A 154 -3.54 -19.07 -17.06
N ALA A 155 -3.36 -19.65 -18.24
CA ALA A 155 -2.37 -20.71 -18.46
C ALA A 155 -0.98 -20.16 -18.81
N GLY A 156 0.06 -20.88 -18.38
CA GLY A 156 1.45 -20.82 -18.83
C GLY A 156 1.99 -19.41 -19.14
N LYS A 157 2.21 -19.12 -20.40
CA LYS A 157 2.78 -17.82 -20.87
C LYS A 157 2.00 -16.59 -20.42
N THR A 158 0.67 -16.70 -20.32
CA THR A 158 -0.19 -15.61 -19.85
C THR A 158 0.06 -15.33 -18.37
N ALA A 159 0.15 -16.36 -17.54
CA ALA A 159 0.43 -16.22 -16.11
C ALA A 159 1.80 -15.57 -15.88
N LYS A 160 2.83 -15.98 -16.62
CA LYS A 160 4.17 -15.36 -16.58
C LYS A 160 4.15 -13.88 -16.95
N SER A 161 3.43 -13.53 -18.00
CA SER A 161 3.29 -12.13 -18.43
C SER A 161 2.57 -11.27 -17.37
N ILE A 162 1.56 -11.81 -16.70
CA ILE A 162 0.87 -11.15 -15.59
C ILE A 162 1.84 -10.92 -14.42
N LEU A 163 2.64 -11.93 -14.05
CA LEU A 163 3.65 -11.80 -12.99
C LEU A 163 4.68 -10.74 -13.30
N ILE A 164 5.21 -10.71 -14.53
CA ILE A 164 6.17 -9.69 -14.99
C ILE A 164 5.54 -8.30 -14.88
N SER A 165 4.30 -8.14 -15.31
CA SER A 165 3.58 -6.87 -15.24
C SER A 165 3.37 -6.41 -13.80
N CYS A 166 2.96 -7.32 -12.91
CA CYS A 166 2.85 -7.03 -11.49
C CYS A 166 4.19 -6.62 -10.87
N GLY A 167 5.27 -7.36 -11.15
CA GLY A 167 6.61 -7.03 -10.67
C GLY A 167 7.08 -5.65 -11.15
N ALA A 168 6.86 -5.33 -12.43
CA ALA A 168 7.21 -4.03 -13.01
C ALA A 168 6.48 -2.87 -12.31
N ARG A 169 5.20 -3.03 -11.96
CA ARG A 169 4.43 -2.01 -11.23
C ARG A 169 4.97 -1.77 -9.81
N LEU A 170 5.50 -2.79 -9.16
CA LEU A 170 6.07 -2.68 -7.82
C LEU A 170 7.59 -2.39 -7.81
N ALA A 171 8.25 -2.38 -8.96
CA ALA A 171 9.68 -2.10 -9.05
C ALA A 171 10.14 -0.81 -8.30
N PRO A 172 9.37 0.31 -8.26
CA PRO A 172 9.74 1.48 -7.47
C PRO A 172 9.84 1.19 -5.96
N PHE A 173 9.16 0.15 -5.47
CA PHE A 173 9.18 -0.24 -4.06
C PHE A 173 10.28 -1.26 -3.73
N ASP A 174 10.94 -1.82 -4.73
CA ASP A 174 11.96 -2.87 -4.58
C ASP A 174 13.35 -2.34 -4.25
N SER A 175 13.57 -1.03 -4.24
CA SER A 175 14.85 -0.47 -3.86
C SER A 175 15.14 -0.67 -2.37
N ALA A 176 16.41 -0.94 -2.00
CA ALA A 176 16.83 -1.16 -0.61
C ALA A 176 16.40 -0.01 0.33
N ALA A 177 16.45 1.25 -0.15
CA ALA A 177 16.01 2.42 0.60
C ALA A 177 14.51 2.42 0.85
N THR A 178 13.71 1.92 -0.08
CA THR A 178 12.25 1.85 0.01
C THR A 178 11.82 0.64 0.83
N ARG A 179 12.43 -0.53 0.63
CA ARG A 179 12.17 -1.75 1.41
C ARG A 179 12.36 -1.53 2.90
N CYS A 180 13.45 -0.93 3.33
CA CYS A 180 13.73 -0.64 4.75
C CYS A 180 12.66 0.24 5.40
N ARG A 181 11.99 1.12 4.63
CA ARG A 181 11.00 2.07 5.16
C ARG A 181 9.57 1.59 5.14
N ILE A 182 9.27 0.64 4.30
CA ILE A 182 7.96 -0.01 4.24
C ILE A 182 7.81 -1.01 5.41
N GLN A 183 8.92 -1.57 5.93
CA GLN A 183 8.90 -2.53 7.04
C GLN A 183 8.62 -1.92 8.42
N THR A 184 8.94 -0.66 8.66
CA THR A 184 8.99 -0.12 10.03
C THR A 184 7.78 0.72 10.36
N LEU A 185 6.55 0.16 10.33
CA LEU A 185 5.38 0.92 10.75
C LEU A 185 4.48 0.23 11.75
N ARG A 186 4.94 0.17 12.98
CA ARG A 186 4.05 0.34 14.12
C ARG A 186 3.80 1.85 14.29
N GLY A 187 2.60 2.31 13.93
CA GLY A 187 2.06 3.51 14.57
C GLY A 187 2.03 4.84 13.83
N ILE A 188 1.84 4.91 12.51
CA ILE A 188 1.35 6.14 11.91
C ILE A 188 -0.10 5.94 11.48
N PHE A 189 -1.00 6.13 12.42
CA PHE A 189 -2.41 6.25 12.13
C PHE A 189 -2.65 7.57 11.38
N LEU A 190 -2.93 7.48 10.09
CA LEU A 190 -3.77 8.47 9.44
C LEU A 190 -5.19 8.22 9.98
N GLN A 191 -5.54 8.80 11.12
CA GLN A 191 -6.92 8.85 11.57
C GLN A 191 -7.71 9.67 10.56
N ARG A 192 -8.31 8.99 9.58
CA ARG A 192 -9.40 9.55 8.79
C ARG A 192 -10.66 9.34 9.63
N GLY A 193 -10.99 10.30 10.42
CA GLY A 193 -12.26 10.26 11.15
C GLY A 193 -12.23 11.19 12.32
N LYS A 194 -12.95 12.30 12.14
CA LYS A 194 -13.14 13.46 13.04
C LYS A 194 -11.92 14.36 13.08
N SER A 195 -12.15 15.58 12.61
CA SER A 195 -11.24 16.69 12.56
C SER A 195 -10.86 17.18 13.95
N ASP A 196 -9.93 16.49 14.58
CA ASP A 196 -9.32 16.96 15.83
C ASP A 196 -8.13 17.89 15.54
N GLY A 197 -8.27 18.76 14.55
CA GLY A 197 -7.29 19.83 14.31
C GLY A 197 -5.89 19.38 13.87
N LYS A 198 -5.71 18.12 13.45
CA LYS A 198 -4.41 17.63 12.96
C LYS A 198 -4.34 17.78 11.45
N ALA A 199 -3.52 18.69 10.98
CA ALA A 199 -3.22 18.83 9.55
C ALA A 199 -2.10 17.88 9.16
N ILE A 200 -2.27 17.17 8.05
CA ILE A 200 -1.23 16.37 7.41
C ILE A 200 -0.68 17.22 6.27
N ALA A 201 0.59 17.63 6.38
CA ALA A 201 1.27 18.32 5.30
C ALA A 201 2.08 17.29 4.49
N PHE A 202 1.80 17.17 3.20
CA PHE A 202 2.65 16.49 2.25
C PHE A 202 3.62 17.53 1.67
N LEU A 203 4.89 17.46 2.05
CA LEU A 203 5.94 18.25 1.43
C LEU A 203 6.57 17.38 0.33
N THR A 204 6.18 17.63 -0.91
CA THR A 204 6.94 17.19 -2.06
C THR A 204 7.88 18.33 -2.42
N ASP A 205 9.19 18.15 -2.24
CA ASP A 205 10.17 19.05 -2.81
C ASP A 205 10.14 18.85 -4.33
N ILE A 206 9.44 19.71 -5.01
CA ILE A 206 9.59 19.85 -6.47
C ILE A 206 10.94 20.52 -6.66
N PRO A 207 11.91 19.91 -7.34
CA PRO A 207 13.15 20.60 -7.65
C PRO A 207 12.79 21.83 -8.49
N ARG A 208 13.10 23.03 -8.00
CA ARG A 208 13.09 24.23 -8.81
C ARG A 208 14.17 24.06 -9.87
N SER A 209 13.82 23.47 -11.00
CA SER A 209 14.65 23.51 -12.18
C SER A 209 14.71 24.95 -12.66
N GLY A 210 15.88 25.59 -12.49
CA GLY A 210 16.39 26.59 -13.39
C GLY A 210 15.49 27.78 -13.68
N MET A 211 15.50 28.79 -12.82
CA MET A 211 15.43 30.17 -13.28
C MET A 211 16.83 30.77 -13.11
N THR A 212 17.70 30.45 -14.08
CA THR A 212 18.85 31.30 -14.44
C THR A 212 18.51 31.92 -15.78
N GLY A 213 18.42 33.23 -15.80
CA GLY A 213 18.23 34.05 -16.97
C GLY A 213 18.00 35.48 -16.51
#